data_0caa3d4fd98d01b962e39d548e8c3194
#
_entry.id   0caa3d4fd98d01b962e39d548e8c3194
#
_cell.length_a   1.000
_cell.length_b   1.000
_cell.length_c   1.000
_cell.angle_alpha   90.00
_cell.angle_beta   90.00
_cell.angle_gamma   90.00
#
_symmetry.space_group_name_H-M   'P 1'
#
loop_
_entity.id
_entity.type
_entity.pdbx_description
1 polymer ?
#
loop_
_entity_poly.entity_id
_entity_poly.type
_entity_poly.pdbx_seq_one_letter_code
_entity_poly.pdbx_strand_id
1 'polypeptide(L)'
;MSRGATARLFVALDLPADVREQLSRWGRAVAATPGPLPALRVLEPQSLHLTLCFLGSRPVAEIDALAAALERCSQPLGELAVGAPLLLPPRRPRSLAVAIGDPAGTLQSLHGSLLVALSEVSGWEPDRRRLRPHITVARMRSGARGGVEAPALPVPTPQLTFTPDALALYRSWLEPAGARYEEIARCELVPELG
;
A
#
# COMPACT_ATOMS: atom_id res chain seq x y z
N MET A 1 28.21 18.65 13.01
CA MET A 1 26.74 18.71 13.04
C MET A 1 26.19 17.30 13.09
N SER A 2 25.64 16.89 14.22
CA SER A 2 25.03 15.55 14.35
C SER A 2 23.85 15.45 13.38
N ARG A 3 23.87 14.50 12.44
CA ARG A 3 22.70 14.20 11.62
C ARG A 3 21.62 13.69 12.57
N GLY A 4 20.54 14.44 12.73
CA GLY A 4 19.41 14.02 13.55
C GLY A 4 18.90 12.63 13.10
N ALA A 5 18.27 11.89 14.01
CA ALA A 5 17.68 10.58 13.73
C ALA A 5 16.67 10.67 12.59
N THR A 6 16.71 9.71 11.66
CA THR A 6 15.77 9.62 10.54
C THR A 6 14.93 8.35 10.63
N ALA A 7 13.72 8.40 10.08
CA ALA A 7 12.81 7.28 9.93
C ALA A 7 12.36 7.15 8.48
N ARG A 8 12.25 5.92 7.98
CA ARG A 8 11.66 5.67 6.66
C ARG A 8 10.15 5.60 6.81
N LEU A 9 9.45 6.56 6.21
CA LEU A 9 8.02 6.76 6.41
C LEU A 9 7.22 6.57 5.12
N PHE A 10 5.98 6.14 5.27
CA PHE A 10 4.98 6.11 4.21
C PHE A 10 3.57 6.28 4.79
N VAL A 11 2.65 6.78 3.97
CA VAL A 11 1.23 6.89 4.29
C VAL A 11 0.47 5.83 3.53
N ALA A 12 -0.44 5.13 4.21
CA ALA A 12 -1.26 4.07 3.63
C ALA A 12 -2.68 4.08 4.20
N LEU A 13 -3.58 3.42 3.46
CA LEU A 13 -4.90 3.01 3.97
C LEU A 13 -4.83 1.61 4.52
N ASP A 14 -5.44 1.44 5.68
CA ASP A 14 -5.67 0.14 6.29
C ASP A 14 -6.92 -0.51 5.72
N LEU A 15 -6.85 -1.81 5.61
CA LEU A 15 -7.90 -2.63 5.04
C LEU A 15 -8.69 -3.32 6.14
N PRO A 16 -9.99 -3.55 5.94
CA PRO A 16 -10.78 -4.42 6.80
C PRO A 16 -10.12 -5.80 6.99
N ALA A 17 -10.28 -6.37 8.17
CA ALA A 17 -9.62 -7.62 8.54
C ALA A 17 -9.99 -8.78 7.60
N ASP A 18 -11.26 -8.88 7.22
CA ASP A 18 -11.78 -9.90 6.31
C ASP A 18 -11.20 -9.76 4.90
N VAL A 19 -11.00 -8.55 4.40
CA VAL A 19 -10.36 -8.26 3.09
C VAL A 19 -8.90 -8.69 3.13
N ARG A 20 -8.16 -8.36 4.21
CA ARG A 20 -6.77 -8.80 4.41
C ARG A 20 -6.64 -10.32 4.41
N GLU A 21 -7.54 -11.00 5.11
CA GLU A 21 -7.57 -12.46 5.16
C GLU A 21 -7.88 -13.09 3.80
N GLN A 22 -8.84 -12.55 3.07
CA GLN A 22 -9.23 -13.05 1.75
C GLN A 22 -8.09 -12.87 0.73
N LEU A 23 -7.43 -11.70 0.71
CA LEU A 23 -6.27 -11.44 -0.17
C LEU A 23 -5.07 -12.32 0.20
N SER A 24 -4.79 -12.52 1.49
CA SER A 24 -3.71 -13.40 1.95
C SER A 24 -4.00 -14.86 1.59
N ARG A 25 -5.24 -15.32 1.73
CA ARG A 25 -5.68 -16.66 1.31
C ARG A 25 -5.51 -16.86 -0.18
N TRP A 26 -5.92 -15.87 -0.99
CA TRP A 26 -5.70 -15.90 -2.43
C TRP A 26 -4.21 -15.97 -2.77
N GLY A 27 -3.37 -15.15 -2.14
CA GLY A 27 -1.93 -15.17 -2.32
C GLY A 27 -1.31 -16.54 -2.00
N ARG A 28 -1.77 -17.21 -0.93
CA ARG A 28 -1.36 -18.59 -0.59
C ARG A 28 -1.80 -19.60 -1.65
N ALA A 29 -3.02 -19.47 -2.16
CA ALA A 29 -3.51 -20.35 -3.21
C ALA A 29 -2.69 -20.19 -4.51
N VAL A 30 -2.37 -18.95 -4.93
CA VAL A 30 -1.49 -18.71 -6.07
C VAL A 30 -0.10 -19.27 -5.83
N ALA A 31 0.47 -19.10 -4.63
CA ALA A 31 1.81 -19.59 -4.30
C ALA A 31 1.90 -21.13 -4.24
N ALA A 32 0.81 -21.81 -3.90
CA ALA A 32 0.73 -23.27 -3.81
C ALA A 32 0.48 -23.95 -5.15
N THR A 33 -0.05 -23.21 -6.13
CA THR A 33 -0.39 -23.79 -7.44
C THR A 33 0.80 -23.69 -8.39
N PRO A 34 1.24 -24.78 -9.04
CA PRO A 34 2.27 -24.73 -10.07
C PRO A 34 1.89 -23.75 -11.18
N GLY A 35 2.84 -22.88 -11.56
CA GLY A 35 2.58 -21.86 -12.54
C GLY A 35 3.83 -21.10 -12.97
N PRO A 36 3.70 -20.07 -13.80
CA PRO A 36 4.83 -19.37 -14.38
C PRO A 36 5.55 -18.43 -13.41
N LEU A 37 5.01 -18.19 -12.21
CA LEU A 37 5.61 -17.30 -11.23
C LEU A 37 6.74 -17.99 -10.46
N PRO A 38 7.83 -17.26 -10.14
CA PRO A 38 8.84 -17.77 -9.23
C PRO A 38 8.26 -17.95 -7.82
N ALA A 39 8.99 -18.64 -6.95
CA ALA A 39 8.57 -18.87 -5.56
C ALA A 39 8.15 -17.57 -4.87
N LEU A 40 6.93 -17.53 -4.39
CA LEU A 40 6.32 -16.42 -3.70
C LEU A 40 6.48 -16.54 -2.18
N ARG A 41 6.74 -15.43 -1.53
CA ARG A 41 6.58 -15.24 -0.10
C ARG A 41 5.33 -14.39 0.11
N VAL A 42 4.25 -15.02 0.51
CA VAL A 42 2.99 -14.32 0.82
C VAL A 42 3.19 -13.45 2.05
N LEU A 43 2.62 -12.27 2.03
CA LEU A 43 2.65 -11.35 3.17
C LEU A 43 1.59 -11.76 4.19
N GLU A 44 1.91 -11.53 5.46
CA GLU A 44 0.96 -11.73 6.55
C GLU A 44 -0.21 -10.74 6.43
N PRO A 45 -1.45 -11.13 6.79
CA PRO A 45 -2.62 -10.26 6.62
C PRO A 45 -2.44 -8.85 7.20
N GLN A 46 -1.85 -8.73 8.40
CA GLN A 46 -1.59 -7.45 9.06
C GLN A 46 -0.58 -6.56 8.33
N SER A 47 0.16 -7.09 7.37
CA SER A 47 1.11 -6.33 6.55
C SER A 47 0.48 -5.80 5.26
N LEU A 48 -0.77 -6.19 4.95
CA LEU A 48 -1.45 -5.76 3.74
C LEU A 48 -2.04 -4.36 3.94
N HIS A 49 -1.69 -3.45 3.05
CA HIS A 49 -2.14 -2.07 3.05
C HIS A 49 -2.15 -1.50 1.63
N LEU A 50 -2.85 -0.39 1.43
CA LEU A 50 -2.82 0.38 0.19
C LEU A 50 -1.95 1.61 0.40
N THR A 51 -0.71 1.59 -0.12
CA THR A 51 0.20 2.75 0.00
C THR A 51 -0.28 3.90 -0.87
N LEU A 52 -0.36 5.10 -0.26
CA LEU A 52 -0.68 6.35 -0.94
C LEU A 52 0.56 7.20 -1.23
N CYS A 53 1.41 7.43 -0.22
CA CYS A 53 2.58 8.28 -0.34
C CYS A 53 3.82 7.62 0.28
N PHE A 54 4.89 7.48 -0.50
CA PHE A 54 6.20 7.12 0.04
C PHE A 54 6.98 8.41 0.38
N LEU A 55 7.20 8.66 1.68
CA LEU A 55 7.92 9.85 2.15
C LEU A 55 9.44 9.64 2.16
N GLY A 56 9.89 8.39 2.11
CA GLY A 56 11.30 8.04 2.18
C GLY A 56 11.89 8.26 3.58
N SER A 57 13.18 8.58 3.66
CA SER A 57 13.86 8.87 4.92
C SER A 57 13.61 10.32 5.33
N ARG A 58 12.90 10.50 6.45
CA ARG A 58 12.53 11.83 7.01
C ARG A 58 13.13 12.02 8.40
N PRO A 59 13.48 13.25 8.79
CA PRO A 59 13.83 13.56 10.18
C PRO A 59 12.72 13.11 11.14
N VAL A 60 13.11 12.48 12.26
CA VAL A 60 12.14 12.06 13.29
C VAL A 60 11.36 13.26 13.85
N ALA A 61 11.97 14.44 13.88
CA ALA A 61 11.33 15.68 14.33
C ALA A 61 10.13 16.12 13.44
N GLU A 62 9.97 15.57 12.25
CA GLU A 62 8.83 15.88 11.36
C GLU A 62 7.59 15.00 11.63
N ILE A 63 7.74 13.94 12.44
CA ILE A 63 6.68 12.93 12.62
C ILE A 63 5.37 13.56 13.14
N ASP A 64 5.44 14.41 14.15
CA ASP A 64 4.23 15.02 14.73
C ASP A 64 3.52 15.94 13.74
N ALA A 65 4.27 16.70 12.94
CA ALA A 65 3.71 17.56 11.91
C ALA A 65 3.07 16.73 10.76
N LEU A 66 3.70 15.61 10.38
CA LEU A 66 3.15 14.69 9.38
C LEU A 66 1.88 14.01 9.91
N ALA A 67 1.84 13.58 11.16
CA ALA A 67 0.65 12.99 11.79
C ALA A 67 -0.52 13.98 11.80
N ALA A 68 -0.28 15.22 12.24
CA ALA A 68 -1.29 16.28 12.21
C ALA A 68 -1.77 16.63 10.78
N ALA A 69 -0.93 16.48 9.76
CA ALA A 69 -1.32 16.65 8.37
C ALA A 69 -2.29 15.54 7.91
N LEU A 70 -2.08 14.28 8.36
CA LEU A 70 -3.00 13.19 8.05
C LEU A 70 -4.40 13.44 8.64
N GLU A 71 -4.47 13.89 9.88
CA GLU A 71 -5.76 14.22 10.54
C GLU A 71 -6.56 15.27 9.76
N ARG A 72 -5.89 16.29 9.25
CA ARG A 72 -6.53 17.33 8.42
C ARG A 72 -7.00 16.82 7.07
N CYS A 73 -6.41 15.76 6.53
CA CYS A 73 -6.79 15.16 5.25
C CYS A 73 -7.84 14.05 5.41
N SER A 74 -8.09 13.59 6.64
CA SER A 74 -9.04 12.50 6.89
C SER A 74 -10.44 12.90 6.40
N GLN A 75 -10.99 12.09 5.51
CA GLN A 75 -12.32 12.29 4.92
C GLN A 75 -12.96 10.92 4.66
N PRO A 76 -14.30 10.85 4.59
CA PRO A 76 -14.99 9.63 4.17
C PRO A 76 -14.48 9.17 2.79
N LEU A 77 -14.32 7.88 2.64
CA LEU A 77 -14.00 7.24 1.37
C LEU A 77 -15.16 6.40 0.89
N GLY A 78 -15.42 6.47 -0.41
CA GLY A 78 -16.32 5.56 -1.09
C GLY A 78 -15.75 4.14 -1.14
N GLU A 79 -16.59 3.22 -1.57
CA GLU A 79 -16.23 1.82 -1.74
C GLU A 79 -15.15 1.66 -2.81
N LEU A 80 -14.10 0.90 -2.49
CA LEU A 80 -13.02 0.52 -3.39
C LEU A 80 -13.22 -0.92 -3.88
N ALA A 81 -12.75 -1.22 -5.09
CA ALA A 81 -12.90 -2.55 -5.69
C ALA A 81 -11.54 -3.22 -5.94
N VAL A 82 -11.42 -4.48 -5.59
CA VAL A 82 -10.27 -5.30 -5.97
C VAL A 82 -10.37 -5.64 -7.46
N GLY A 83 -9.32 -5.32 -8.20
CA GLY A 83 -9.23 -5.50 -9.65
C GLY A 83 -8.27 -6.61 -10.06
N ALA A 84 -7.70 -6.46 -11.26
CA ALA A 84 -6.80 -7.44 -11.85
C ALA A 84 -5.49 -7.62 -11.05
N PRO A 85 -4.86 -8.80 -11.13
CA PRO A 85 -3.55 -9.04 -10.56
C PRO A 85 -2.49 -8.21 -11.29
N LEU A 86 -1.47 -7.76 -10.55
CA LEU A 86 -0.36 -6.97 -11.05
C LEU A 86 0.97 -7.59 -10.67
N LEU A 87 1.91 -7.59 -11.60
CA LEU A 87 3.30 -7.89 -11.32
C LEU A 87 4.10 -6.59 -11.30
N LEU A 88 4.73 -6.26 -10.16
CA LEU A 88 5.40 -4.98 -9.95
C LEU A 88 6.88 -5.14 -9.58
N PRO A 89 7.79 -4.26 -10.11
CA PRO A 89 7.55 -3.37 -11.25
C PRO A 89 7.41 -4.16 -12.56
N PRO A 90 6.71 -3.66 -13.59
CA PRO A 90 6.37 -4.44 -14.80
C PRO A 90 7.57 -5.05 -15.54
N ARG A 91 8.70 -4.31 -15.62
CA ARG A 91 9.90 -4.79 -16.37
C ARG A 91 10.73 -5.84 -15.62
N ARG A 92 10.69 -5.84 -14.28
CA ARG A 92 11.42 -6.79 -13.42
C ARG A 92 10.56 -7.09 -12.19
N PRO A 93 9.56 -7.93 -12.32
CA PRO A 93 8.63 -8.21 -11.24
C PRO A 93 9.33 -8.73 -9.99
N ARG A 94 8.97 -8.16 -8.86
CA ARG A 94 9.44 -8.54 -7.52
C ARG A 94 8.29 -8.76 -6.55
N SER A 95 7.08 -8.44 -6.96
CA SER A 95 5.88 -8.61 -6.15
C SER A 95 4.67 -8.94 -7.00
N LEU A 96 3.78 -9.74 -6.41
CA LEU A 96 2.41 -9.94 -6.84
C LEU A 96 1.53 -8.99 -6.03
N ALA A 97 0.71 -8.22 -6.73
CA ALA A 97 -0.23 -7.28 -6.15
C ALA A 97 -1.60 -7.43 -6.82
N VAL A 98 -2.61 -6.75 -6.30
CA VAL A 98 -3.90 -6.54 -6.96
C VAL A 98 -4.10 -5.05 -7.21
N ALA A 99 -4.64 -4.69 -8.36
CA ALA A 99 -5.08 -3.32 -8.64
C ALA A 99 -6.28 -2.97 -7.76
N ILE A 100 -6.41 -1.68 -7.43
CA ILE A 100 -7.58 -1.18 -6.70
C ILE A 100 -8.27 -0.12 -7.56
N GLY A 101 -9.56 -0.35 -7.80
CA GLY A 101 -10.45 0.60 -8.45
C GLY A 101 -11.05 1.58 -7.46
N ASP A 102 -11.21 2.82 -7.90
CA ASP A 102 -11.81 3.93 -7.15
C ASP A 102 -12.97 4.50 -7.98
N PRO A 103 -14.14 3.84 -8.01
CA PRO A 103 -15.24 4.24 -8.87
C PRO A 103 -15.82 5.61 -8.50
N ALA A 104 -15.78 5.99 -7.22
CA ALA A 104 -16.26 7.28 -6.74
C ALA A 104 -15.24 8.42 -6.85
N GLY A 105 -13.96 8.13 -7.13
CA GLY A 105 -12.90 9.13 -7.20
C GLY A 105 -12.45 9.69 -5.86
N THR A 106 -12.95 9.17 -4.74
CA THR A 106 -12.67 9.67 -3.39
C THR A 106 -11.24 9.39 -2.94
N LEU A 107 -10.66 8.26 -3.36
CA LEU A 107 -9.27 7.91 -3.13
C LEU A 107 -8.32 8.88 -3.88
N GLN A 108 -8.66 9.22 -5.11
CA GLN A 108 -7.88 10.19 -5.89
C GLN A 108 -7.93 11.58 -5.25
N SER A 109 -9.09 11.99 -4.73
CA SER A 109 -9.27 13.25 -3.98
C SER A 109 -8.41 13.27 -2.72
N LEU A 110 -8.51 12.23 -1.87
CA LEU A 110 -7.69 12.08 -0.67
C LEU A 110 -6.20 12.15 -1.00
N HIS A 111 -5.75 11.42 -2.02
CA HIS A 111 -4.34 11.45 -2.43
C HIS A 111 -3.89 12.86 -2.81
N GLY A 112 -4.70 13.61 -3.57
CA GLY A 112 -4.41 15.01 -3.92
C GLY A 112 -4.24 15.90 -2.69
N SER A 113 -5.13 15.79 -1.71
CA SER A 113 -5.05 16.53 -0.44
C SER A 113 -3.79 16.17 0.36
N LEU A 114 -3.44 14.89 0.42
CA LEU A 114 -2.22 14.41 1.09
C LEU A 114 -0.94 14.97 0.44
N LEU A 115 -0.85 15.01 -0.90
CA LEU A 115 0.33 15.57 -1.57
C LEU A 115 0.59 17.02 -1.15
N VAL A 116 -0.45 17.83 -1.05
CA VAL A 116 -0.34 19.24 -0.62
C VAL A 116 0.06 19.32 0.85
N ALA A 117 -0.74 18.71 1.74
CA ALA A 117 -0.56 18.85 3.19
C ALA A 117 0.80 18.31 3.69
N LEU A 118 1.27 17.17 3.15
CA LEU A 118 2.54 16.58 3.54
C LEU A 118 3.74 17.39 3.02
N SER A 119 3.63 17.99 1.82
CA SER A 119 4.68 18.86 1.28
C SER A 119 4.83 20.13 2.09
N GLU A 120 3.72 20.73 2.53
CA GLU A 120 3.72 21.97 3.31
C GLU A 120 4.43 21.83 4.66
N VAL A 121 4.27 20.68 5.33
CA VAL A 121 4.78 20.47 6.69
C VAL A 121 6.18 19.86 6.76
N SER A 122 6.69 19.29 5.68
CA SER A 122 7.92 18.50 5.74
C SER A 122 8.94 18.81 4.63
N GLY A 123 8.64 19.69 3.70
CA GLY A 123 9.47 19.92 2.52
C GLY A 123 9.69 18.65 1.68
N TRP A 124 8.84 17.63 1.85
CA TRP A 124 8.83 16.46 1.00
C TRP A 124 8.30 16.81 -0.39
N GLU A 125 9.01 16.36 -1.41
CA GLU A 125 8.60 16.53 -2.80
C GLU A 125 7.87 15.27 -3.28
N PRO A 126 6.58 15.37 -3.67
CA PRO A 126 5.83 14.25 -4.17
C PRO A 126 6.39 13.72 -5.49
N ASP A 127 6.30 12.40 -5.66
CA ASP A 127 6.56 11.78 -6.95
C ASP A 127 5.56 12.32 -8.00
N ARG A 128 6.06 12.78 -9.14
CA ARG A 128 5.23 13.29 -10.25
C ARG A 128 4.41 12.22 -10.95
N ARG A 129 4.66 10.95 -10.65
CA ARG A 129 3.92 9.83 -11.24
C ARG A 129 2.52 9.76 -10.67
N ARG A 130 1.56 9.54 -11.56
CA ARG A 130 0.18 9.28 -11.14
C ARG A 130 0.12 8.09 -10.19
N LEU A 131 -0.68 8.22 -9.13
CA LEU A 131 -0.97 7.10 -8.23
C LEU A 131 -1.57 5.93 -9.03
N ARG A 132 -1.03 4.75 -8.78
CA ARG A 132 -1.58 3.48 -9.25
C ARG A 132 -1.97 2.65 -8.02
N PRO A 133 -3.22 2.77 -7.56
CA PRO A 133 -3.64 2.11 -6.34
C PRO A 133 -3.48 0.60 -6.45
N HIS A 134 -2.79 -0.01 -5.50
CA HIS A 134 -2.58 -1.44 -5.48
C HIS A 134 -2.27 -1.94 -4.06
N ILE A 135 -2.58 -3.20 -3.80
CA ILE A 135 -2.23 -3.89 -2.57
C ILE A 135 -1.23 -5.00 -2.92
N THR A 136 -0.04 -4.95 -2.33
CA THR A 136 0.96 -6.01 -2.49
C THR A 136 0.59 -7.20 -1.62
N VAL A 137 0.45 -8.39 -2.24
CA VAL A 137 0.02 -9.61 -1.54
C VAL A 137 1.20 -10.56 -1.29
N ALA A 138 2.17 -10.59 -2.22
CA ALA A 138 3.34 -11.45 -2.08
C ALA A 138 4.60 -10.82 -2.68
N ARG A 139 5.76 -11.26 -2.20
CA ARG A 139 7.09 -10.91 -2.74
C ARG A 139 7.70 -12.13 -3.43
N MET A 140 8.38 -11.93 -4.55
CA MET A 140 9.13 -12.97 -5.23
C MET A 140 10.47 -13.19 -4.52
N ARG A 141 10.85 -14.46 -4.26
CA ARG A 141 12.11 -14.82 -3.60
C ARG A 141 13.33 -14.61 -4.49
N SER A 142 13.17 -14.77 -5.80
CA SER A 142 14.17 -14.42 -6.82
C SER A 142 13.52 -13.57 -7.89
N GLY A 143 14.25 -12.59 -8.44
CA GLY A 143 13.73 -11.74 -9.49
C GLY A 143 13.36 -12.56 -10.72
N ALA A 144 12.13 -12.45 -11.20
CA ALA A 144 11.75 -13.00 -12.51
C ALA A 144 12.52 -12.24 -13.60
N ARG A 145 13.09 -12.97 -14.55
CA ARG A 145 13.64 -12.37 -15.76
C ARG A 145 12.51 -12.17 -16.76
N GLY A 146 12.42 -10.96 -17.31
CA GLY A 146 11.65 -10.70 -18.51
C GLY A 146 10.36 -9.93 -18.29
N GLY A 147 10.07 -9.05 -19.27
CA GLY A 147 8.78 -8.38 -19.41
C GLY A 147 7.73 -9.41 -19.75
N VAL A 148 6.92 -9.72 -18.78
CA VAL A 148 5.78 -10.62 -18.95
C VAL A 148 4.54 -9.74 -18.88
N GLU A 149 3.71 -9.75 -19.90
CA GLU A 149 2.27 -9.61 -19.70
C GLU A 149 1.95 -10.44 -18.46
N ALA A 150 1.13 -9.90 -17.55
CA ALA A 150 0.79 -10.63 -16.33
C ALA A 150 0.30 -12.03 -16.75
N PRO A 151 1.04 -13.11 -16.41
CA PRO A 151 0.64 -14.44 -16.88
C PRO A 151 -0.75 -14.72 -16.32
N ALA A 152 -1.55 -15.45 -17.07
CA ALA A 152 -2.81 -15.95 -16.54
C ALA A 152 -2.50 -16.69 -15.24
N LEU A 153 -2.96 -16.16 -14.12
CA LEU A 153 -2.75 -16.79 -12.83
C LEU A 153 -3.66 -18.01 -12.71
N PRO A 154 -3.18 -19.10 -12.09
CA PRO A 154 -3.95 -20.33 -11.97
C PRO A 154 -5.19 -20.19 -11.06
N VAL A 155 -5.23 -19.12 -10.25
CA VAL A 155 -6.32 -18.84 -9.31
C VAL A 155 -6.87 -17.45 -9.61
N PRO A 156 -8.17 -17.31 -9.88
CA PRO A 156 -8.78 -16.02 -10.17
C PRO A 156 -8.67 -15.08 -8.98
N THR A 157 -8.53 -13.78 -9.25
CA THR A 157 -8.53 -12.73 -8.24
C THR A 157 -9.89 -12.69 -7.54
N PRO A 158 -9.95 -12.58 -6.20
CA PRO A 158 -11.22 -12.48 -5.49
C PRO A 158 -11.96 -11.20 -5.89
N GLN A 159 -13.27 -11.32 -6.10
CA GLN A 159 -14.15 -10.19 -6.36
C GLN A 159 -14.58 -9.60 -5.02
N LEU A 160 -13.91 -8.51 -4.62
CA LEU A 160 -14.14 -7.85 -3.33
C LEU A 160 -14.35 -6.37 -3.55
N THR A 161 -15.26 -5.81 -2.76
CA THR A 161 -15.36 -4.37 -2.53
C THR A 161 -15.20 -4.09 -1.04
N PHE A 162 -14.69 -2.93 -0.68
CA PHE A 162 -14.45 -2.56 0.71
C PHE A 162 -14.29 -1.07 0.89
N THR A 163 -14.61 -0.58 2.08
CA THR A 163 -14.22 0.75 2.53
C THR A 163 -13.02 0.60 3.47
N PRO A 164 -11.92 1.35 3.28
CA PRO A 164 -10.78 1.31 4.18
C PRO A 164 -11.15 1.71 5.62
N ASP A 165 -10.49 1.09 6.62
CA ASP A 165 -10.75 1.37 8.03
C ASP A 165 -10.13 2.70 8.47
N ALA A 166 -8.90 2.97 8.03
CA ALA A 166 -8.14 4.11 8.49
C ALA A 166 -7.10 4.59 7.48
N LEU A 167 -6.71 5.85 7.65
CA LEU A 167 -5.52 6.46 7.07
C LEU A 167 -4.41 6.44 8.13
N ALA A 168 -3.23 5.90 7.81
CA ALA A 168 -2.17 5.73 8.79
C ALA A 168 -0.79 6.16 8.27
N LEU A 169 0.04 6.68 9.17
CA LEU A 169 1.46 6.96 8.97
C LEU A 169 2.26 5.79 9.52
N TYR A 170 3.06 5.17 8.68
CA TYR A 170 3.90 4.03 9.02
C TYR A 170 5.38 4.35 8.97
N ARG A 171 6.12 3.77 9.91
CA ARG A 171 7.56 3.62 9.83
C ARG A 171 7.91 2.23 9.31
N SER A 172 8.92 2.15 8.45
CA SER A 172 9.38 0.88 7.90
C SER A 172 10.85 0.61 8.18
N TRP A 173 11.16 -0.64 8.51
CA TRP A 173 12.52 -1.17 8.58
C TRP A 173 12.69 -2.23 7.51
N LEU A 174 13.85 -2.18 6.87
CA LEU A 174 14.26 -3.22 5.92
C LEU A 174 15.06 -4.26 6.69
N GLU A 175 14.48 -5.41 6.93
CA GLU A 175 15.12 -6.54 7.61
C GLU A 175 15.39 -7.66 6.60
N PRO A 176 16.37 -8.56 6.84
CA PRO A 176 16.65 -9.70 5.96
C PRO A 176 15.42 -10.59 5.75
N ALA A 177 14.57 -10.72 6.77
CA ALA A 177 13.31 -11.47 6.70
C ALA A 177 12.18 -10.74 5.93
N GLY A 178 12.34 -9.46 5.64
CA GLY A 178 11.37 -8.61 4.95
C GLY A 178 11.18 -7.25 5.63
N ALA A 179 10.29 -6.43 5.11
CA ALA A 179 9.96 -5.15 5.74
C ALA A 179 9.10 -5.39 6.99
N ARG A 180 9.46 -4.72 8.08
CA ARG A 180 8.65 -4.58 9.28
C ARG A 180 8.03 -3.19 9.29
N TYR A 181 6.78 -3.10 9.67
CA TYR A 181 6.04 -1.84 9.76
C TYR A 181 5.62 -1.56 11.20
N GLU A 182 5.66 -0.30 11.58
CA GLU A 182 5.16 0.22 12.85
C GLU A 182 4.21 1.37 12.53
N GLU A 183 3.00 1.30 13.05
CA GLU A 183 2.04 2.39 12.98
C GLU A 183 2.48 3.51 13.93
N ILE A 184 2.63 4.72 13.37
CA ILE A 184 3.04 5.91 14.12
C ILE A 184 1.84 6.77 14.47
N ALA A 185 0.92 6.91 13.53
CA ALA A 185 -0.31 7.66 13.69
C ALA A 185 -1.42 7.02 12.87
N ARG A 186 -2.65 7.08 13.36
CA ARG A 186 -3.84 6.50 12.75
C ARG A 186 -5.01 7.45 12.84
N CYS A 187 -5.71 7.64 11.73
CA CYS A 187 -6.94 8.41 11.62
C CYS A 187 -8.04 7.49 11.12
N GLU A 188 -9.04 7.20 11.96
CA GLU A 188 -10.19 6.40 11.53
C GLU A 188 -10.94 7.11 10.41
N LEU A 189 -11.35 6.37 9.39
CA LEU A 189 -12.16 6.87 8.30
C LEU A 189 -13.62 6.54 8.62
N VAL A 190 -14.39 7.57 8.91
CA VAL A 190 -15.82 7.41 9.16
C VAL A 190 -16.49 7.09 7.83
N PRO A 191 -17.32 6.02 7.73
CA PRO A 191 -18.10 5.77 6.52
C PRO A 191 -18.99 6.96 6.18
N GLU A 192 -19.21 7.24 4.89
CA GLU A 192 -20.28 8.15 4.50
C GLU A 192 -21.61 7.62 5.07
N LEU A 193 -22.25 8.44 5.89
CA LEU A 193 -23.64 8.18 6.30
C LEU A 193 -24.51 8.38 5.05
N GLY A 194 -24.91 7.28 4.42
CA GLY A 194 -25.83 7.26 3.29
C GLY A 194 -27.24 7.76 3.67
#